data_b77c8bc3c3311083e6670df0ce8da707
#
_entry.id   b77c8bc3c3311083e6670df0ce8da707
#
_cell.length_a   1.000
_cell.length_b   1.000
_cell.length_c   1.000
_cell.angle_alpha   90.00
_cell.angle_beta   90.00
_cell.angle_gamma   90.00
#
_symmetry.space_group_name_H-M   'P 1'
#
loop_
_entity.id
_entity.type
_entity.pdbx_description
1 polymer ?
#
loop_
_entity_poly.entity_id
_entity_poly.type
_entity_poly.pdbx_seq_one_letter_code
_entity_poly.pdbx_strand_id
1 'polypeptide(L)' 'MRKRPLGQNFLVDSEIAHNIISLANIQPEDHVVEIGPGKGVLTQRLLPIARSLTAIELDPKLCRELENRFSENFSFKI' A
#
# COMPACT_ATOMS: atom_id res chain seq x y z
N MET A 1 2.10 -27.41 0.71
CA MET A 1 2.16 -25.96 0.66
C MET A 1 0.87 -25.36 1.17
N ARG A 2 0.98 -24.38 2.02
CA ARG A 2 -0.22 -23.74 2.53
C ARG A 2 -0.82 -22.83 1.47
N LYS A 3 -2.12 -22.96 1.25
CA LYS A 3 -2.83 -22.08 0.33
C LYS A 3 -3.37 -20.87 1.08
N ARG A 4 -3.32 -19.76 0.43
CA ARG A 4 -3.96 -18.54 0.89
C ARG A 4 -5.20 -18.28 0.04
N PRO A 5 -6.26 -17.74 0.63
CA PRO A 5 -7.41 -17.34 -0.17
C PRO A 5 -6.96 -16.37 -1.27
N LEU A 6 -7.56 -16.54 -2.43
CA LEU A 6 -7.25 -15.68 -3.55
C LEU A 6 -7.62 -14.24 -3.20
N GLY A 7 -6.73 -13.33 -3.50
CA GLY A 7 -6.94 -11.92 -3.18
C GLY A 7 -6.53 -11.52 -1.77
N GLN A 8 -6.05 -12.49 -0.97
CA GLN A 8 -5.59 -12.21 0.38
C GLN A 8 -4.11 -12.58 0.57
N ASN A 9 -3.35 -12.53 -0.48
CA ASN A 9 -1.91 -12.72 -0.42
C ASN A 9 -1.26 -11.40 -0.05
N PHE A 10 -1.03 -11.20 1.24
CA PHE A 10 -0.41 -9.99 1.70
C PHE A 10 1.08 -9.99 1.38
N LEU A 11 1.56 -8.86 0.89
CA LEU A 11 2.97 -8.67 0.68
C LEU A 11 3.60 -8.31 2.02
N VAL A 12 4.30 -9.27 2.62
CA VAL A 12 4.92 -9.09 3.93
C VAL A 12 6.45 -9.06 3.86
N ASP A 13 7.02 -9.43 2.72
CA ASP A 13 8.45 -9.45 2.51
C ASP A 13 8.93 -8.04 2.15
N SER A 14 9.69 -7.43 3.03
CA SER A 14 10.15 -6.05 2.83
C SER A 14 11.17 -5.93 1.70
N GLU A 15 11.90 -6.99 1.40
CA GLU A 15 12.84 -6.97 0.28
C GLU A 15 12.10 -6.95 -1.05
N ILE A 16 11.04 -7.76 -1.17
CA ILE A 16 10.21 -7.76 -2.37
C ILE A 16 9.53 -6.40 -2.53
N ALA A 17 9.02 -5.84 -1.44
CA ALA A 17 8.39 -4.52 -1.46
C ALA A 17 9.37 -3.45 -1.94
N HIS A 18 10.60 -3.50 -1.45
CA HIS A 18 11.65 -2.58 -1.87
C HIS A 18 11.91 -2.71 -3.38
N ASN A 19 12.01 -3.93 -3.87
CA ASN A 19 12.27 -4.18 -5.29
C ASN A 19 11.13 -3.67 -6.17
N ILE A 20 9.90 -3.87 -5.76
CA ILE A 20 8.74 -3.38 -6.50
C ILE A 20 8.78 -1.86 -6.62
N ILE A 21 9.07 -1.18 -5.52
CA ILE A 21 9.13 0.28 -5.50
C ILE A 21 10.27 0.80 -6.38
N SER A 22 11.42 0.13 -6.32
CA SER A 22 12.56 0.50 -7.17
C SER A 22 12.22 0.38 -8.65
N LEU A 23 11.55 -0.72 -9.03
CA LEU A 23 11.16 -0.95 -10.41
C LEU A 23 10.09 0.03 -10.89
N ALA A 24 9.19 0.43 -10.01
CA ALA A 24 8.13 1.38 -10.35
C ALA A 24 8.66 2.79 -10.57
N ASN A 25 9.83 3.10 -10.04
CA ASN A 25 10.49 4.38 -10.22
C ASN A 25 9.58 5.58 -9.87
N ILE A 26 8.97 5.51 -8.69
CA ILE A 26 8.05 6.56 -8.24
C ILE A 26 8.80 7.87 -8.02
N GLN A 27 8.23 8.95 -8.54
CA GLN A 27 8.80 10.28 -8.40
C GLN A 27 8.01 11.11 -7.39
N PRO A 28 8.62 12.16 -6.82
CA PRO A 28 7.94 12.98 -5.80
C PRO A 28 6.66 13.68 -6.29
N GLU A 29 6.54 13.90 -7.59
CA GLU A 29 5.34 14.52 -8.16
C GLU A 29 4.25 13.53 -8.52
N ASP A 30 4.48 12.23 -8.36
CA ASP A 30 3.54 11.20 -8.77
C ASP A 30 2.37 11.06 -7.80
N HIS A 31 1.18 10.91 -8.36
CA HIS A 31 -0.01 10.50 -7.66
C HIS A 31 -0.18 8.99 -7.89
N VAL A 32 -0.05 8.21 -6.84
CA VAL A 32 -0.03 6.75 -6.95
C VAL A 32 -1.38 6.18 -6.55
N VAL A 33 -1.85 5.19 -7.30
CA VAL A 33 -3.02 4.40 -6.93
C VAL A 33 -2.54 2.99 -6.62
N GLU A 34 -2.83 2.54 -5.42
CA GLU A 34 -2.47 1.20 -4.96
C GLU A 34 -3.72 0.34 -4.86
N ILE A 35 -3.74 -0.77 -5.58
CA ILE A 35 -4.88 -1.70 -5.57
C ILE A 35 -4.57 -2.83 -4.59
N GLY A 36 -5.47 -3.06 -3.65
CA GLY A 36 -5.35 -4.13 -2.68
C GLY A 36 -4.17 -3.98 -1.74
N PRO A 37 -4.07 -2.86 -1.03
CA PRO A 37 -2.92 -2.59 -0.17
C PRO A 37 -2.74 -3.58 0.98
N GLY A 38 -3.79 -4.32 1.32
CA GLY A 38 -3.72 -5.30 2.39
C GLY A 38 -3.33 -4.68 3.72
N LYS A 39 -2.21 -5.10 4.27
CA LYS A 39 -1.72 -4.58 5.55
C LYS A 39 -0.83 -3.35 5.40
N GLY A 40 -0.67 -2.87 4.19
CA GLY A 40 -0.01 -1.59 3.95
C GLY A 40 1.51 -1.63 3.87
N VAL A 41 2.09 -2.76 3.49
CA VAL A 41 3.55 -2.87 3.37
C VAL A 41 4.08 -1.92 2.30
N LEU A 42 3.46 -1.93 1.12
CA LEU A 42 3.83 -0.99 0.06
C LEU A 42 3.37 0.42 0.40
N THR A 43 2.19 0.56 0.96
CA THR A 43 1.63 1.85 1.36
C THR A 43 2.63 2.63 2.23
N GLN A 44 3.16 1.96 3.24
CA GLN A 44 4.11 2.54 4.17
C GLN A 44 5.36 3.06 3.46
N ARG A 45 5.79 2.37 2.41
CA ARG A 45 6.98 2.73 1.66
C ARG A 45 6.72 3.80 0.60
N LEU A 46 5.52 3.83 0.06
CA LEU A 46 5.14 4.78 -0.99
C LEU A 46 4.86 6.17 -0.46
N LEU A 47 4.26 6.27 0.73
CA LEU A 47 3.85 7.56 1.28
C LEU A 47 4.97 8.58 1.42
N PRO A 48 6.18 8.20 1.85
CA PRO A 48 7.27 9.19 1.93
C PRO A 48 7.78 9.67 0.58
N ILE A 49 7.49 8.93 -0.49
CA ILE A 49 8.07 9.20 -1.82
C ILE A 49 7.07 9.93 -2.71
N ALA A 50 5.83 9.41 -2.79
CA ALA A 50 4.84 9.91 -3.73
C ALA A 50 4.22 11.21 -3.25
N ARG A 51 3.73 12.00 -4.20
CA ARG A 51 2.99 13.21 -3.87
C ARG A 51 1.68 12.88 -3.15
N SER A 52 0.99 11.87 -3.61
CA SER A 52 -0.21 11.38 -2.96
C SER A 52 -0.37 9.89 -3.22
N LEU A 53 -1.14 9.23 -2.37
CA LEU A 53 -1.44 7.82 -2.51
C LEU A 53 -2.91 7.58 -2.25
N THR A 54 -3.59 6.99 -3.23
CA THR A 54 -4.96 6.55 -3.08
C THR A 54 -4.97 5.03 -3.08
N ALA A 55 -5.46 4.44 -2.01
CA ALA A 55 -5.55 3.00 -1.88
C ALA A 55 -6.97 2.54 -2.16
N ILE A 56 -7.12 1.44 -2.88
CA ILE A 56 -8.40 0.83 -3.17
C ILE A 56 -8.42 -0.55 -2.53
N GLU A 57 -9.23 -0.72 -1.49
CA GLU A 57 -9.32 -1.95 -0.73
C GLU A 57 -10.78 -2.36 -0.58
N LEU A 58 -11.07 -3.62 -0.88
CA LEU A 58 -12.45 -4.13 -0.83
C LEU A 58 -12.85 -4.59 0.58
N ASP A 59 -11.90 -4.96 1.41
CA ASP A 59 -12.20 -5.43 2.76
C ASP A 59 -12.39 -4.24 3.71
N PRO A 60 -13.61 -4.04 4.24
CA PRO A 60 -13.87 -2.90 5.12
C PRO A 60 -13.01 -2.87 6.38
N LYS A 61 -12.65 -4.05 6.89
CA LYS A 61 -11.80 -4.13 8.07
C LYS A 61 -10.41 -3.61 7.77
N LEU A 62 -9.84 -4.00 6.63
CA LEU A 62 -8.53 -3.51 6.22
C LEU A 62 -8.57 -2.02 5.91
N CYS A 63 -9.66 -1.54 5.30
CA CYS A 63 -9.84 -0.11 5.09
C CYS A 63 -9.74 0.67 6.39
N ARG A 64 -10.44 0.23 7.41
CA ARG A 64 -10.43 0.90 8.72
C ARG A 64 -9.04 0.86 9.36
N GLU A 65 -8.36 -0.27 9.26
CA GLU A 65 -7.00 -0.39 9.81
C GLU A 65 -6.04 0.56 9.12
N LEU A 66 -6.13 0.65 7.79
CA LEU A 66 -5.28 1.54 7.02
C LEU A 66 -5.59 3.01 7.30
N GLU A 67 -6.85 3.36 7.38
CA GLU A 67 -7.26 4.72 7.70
C GLU A 67 -6.72 5.15 9.06
N ASN A 68 -6.83 4.28 10.07
CA ASN A 68 -6.33 4.58 11.39
C ASN A 68 -4.81 4.72 11.41
N ARG A 69 -4.14 3.82 10.69
CA ARG A 69 -2.68 3.79 10.69
C ARG A 69 -2.07 4.99 10.01
N PHE A 70 -2.70 5.48 8.96
CA PHE A 70 -2.18 6.59 8.15
C PHE A 70 -3.00 7.87 8.27
N SER A 71 -3.79 8.00 9.33
CA SER A 71 -4.72 9.11 9.51
C SER A 71 -4.07 10.48 9.54
N GLU A 72 -2.81 10.56 9.96
CA GLU A 72 -2.11 11.84 10.03
C GLU A 72 -1.36 12.18 8.75
N ASN A 73 -1.48 11.34 7.75
CA ASN A 73 -0.78 11.57 6.48
C ASN A 73 -1.74 12.22 5.49
N PHE A 74 -1.56 13.51 5.23
CA PHE A 74 -2.47 14.26 4.37
C PHE A 74 -2.47 13.80 2.92
N SER A 75 -1.43 13.12 2.49
CA SER A 75 -1.34 12.62 1.13
C SER A 75 -1.97 11.24 0.94
N PHE A 76 -2.48 10.63 2.01
CA PHE A 76 -3.10 9.31 1.94
C PHE A 76 -4.62 9.42 1.85
N LYS A 77 -5.20 8.61 0.96
CA LYS A 77 -6.65 8.52 0.80
C LYS A 77 -7.02 7.06 0.54
N ILE A 78 -8.16 6.63 1.06
CA ILE A 78 -8.63 5.27 0.85
C ILE A 78 -10.10 5.23 0.38
#